data_82d0099c80efce95b2d4acd3a2575b34
#
_entry.id   82d0099c80efce95b2d4acd3a2575b34
#
_cell.length_a   1.000
_cell.length_b   1.000
_cell.length_c   1.000
_cell.angle_alpha   90.00
_cell.angle_beta   90.00
_cell.angle_gamma   90.00
#
_symmetry.space_group_name_H-M   'P 1'
#
loop_
_entity.id
_entity.type
_entity.pdbx_description
1 polymer ?
#
loop_
_entity_poly.entity_id
_entity_poly.type
_entity_poly.pdbx_seq_one_letter_code
_entity_poly.pdbx_strand_id
1 'polypeptide(L)' 'MKFKHYKEWKIPESATKAAPGNFSGVYFYMDGKWYFGCRPDHYYQEICKPHVWDIKERVKGGVIEDV' A
#
# COMPACT_ATOMS: atom_id res chain seq x y z
N MET A 1 -14.72 -3.62 9.47
CA MET A 1 -13.34 -3.85 9.05
C MET A 1 -12.38 -3.06 9.93
N LYS A 2 -11.31 -3.67 10.35
CA LYS A 2 -10.34 -2.99 11.23
C LYS A 2 -9.19 -2.44 10.44
N PHE A 3 -8.65 -1.34 10.92
CA PHE A 3 -7.54 -0.65 10.25
C PHE A 3 -6.41 -0.40 11.23
N LYS A 4 -5.24 -0.19 10.68
CA LYS A 4 -4.08 0.23 11.45
C LYS A 4 -3.45 1.40 10.71
N HIS A 5 -2.62 2.16 11.40
CA HIS A 5 -1.95 3.30 10.82
C HIS A 5 -0.59 2.90 10.28
N TYR A 6 -0.28 3.40 9.11
CA TYR A 6 1.04 3.34 8.54
C TYR A 6 1.38 4.77 8.16
N LYS A 7 2.26 5.39 8.95
CA LYS A 7 2.53 6.82 8.82
C LYS A 7 1.22 7.59 8.97
N GLU A 8 0.87 8.41 8.01
CA GLU A 8 -0.36 9.17 8.05
C GLU A 8 -1.56 8.45 7.44
N TRP A 9 -1.34 7.24 6.98
CA TRP A 9 -2.34 6.51 6.23
C TRP A 9 -3.03 5.45 7.09
N LYS A 10 -4.27 5.17 6.75
CA LYS A 10 -4.97 4.02 7.30
C LYS A 10 -4.91 2.91 6.29
N ILE A 11 -4.51 1.75 6.75
CA ILE A 11 -4.49 0.55 5.91
C ILE A 11 -5.22 -0.56 6.65
N PRO A 12 -5.74 -1.56 5.93
CA PRO A 12 -6.39 -2.67 6.61
C PRO A 12 -5.45 -3.37 7.57
N GLU A 13 -6.00 -3.84 8.67
CA GLU A 13 -5.20 -4.52 9.69
C GLU A 13 -4.52 -5.76 9.15
N SER A 14 -5.13 -6.42 8.19
CA SER A 14 -4.56 -7.63 7.60
C SER A 14 -3.44 -7.38 6.61
N ALA A 15 -3.13 -6.14 6.30
CA ALA A 15 -2.01 -5.84 5.44
C ALA A 15 -0.70 -6.27 6.09
N THR A 16 0.19 -6.87 5.33
CA THR A 16 1.46 -7.36 5.84
C THR A 16 2.64 -6.51 5.39
N LYS A 17 2.47 -5.74 4.35
CA LYS A 17 3.51 -4.84 3.86
C LYS A 17 2.89 -3.53 3.42
N ALA A 18 3.65 -2.48 3.50
CA ALA A 18 3.18 -1.17 3.06
C ALA A 18 4.34 -0.32 2.57
N ALA A 19 4.02 0.64 1.73
CA ALA A 19 5.04 1.53 1.20
C ALA A 19 4.39 2.83 0.73
N PRO A 20 5.06 3.97 0.89
CA PRO A 20 4.53 5.23 0.38
C PRO A 20 4.64 5.26 -1.14
N GLY A 21 3.66 5.83 -1.80
CA GLY A 21 3.68 5.98 -3.24
C GLY A 21 4.57 7.14 -3.68
N ASN A 22 5.05 7.07 -4.91
CA ASN A 22 5.91 8.11 -5.45
C ASN A 22 5.25 9.48 -5.53
N PHE A 23 3.97 9.51 -5.82
CA PHE A 23 3.26 10.78 -5.94
C PHE A 23 2.45 11.10 -4.70
N SER A 24 1.45 10.33 -4.44
CA SER A 24 0.69 10.44 -3.21
C SER A 24 -0.03 9.13 -3.02
N GLY A 25 -0.36 8.81 -1.78
CA GLY A 25 -1.05 7.59 -1.49
C GLY A 25 -0.14 6.55 -0.88
N VAL A 26 -0.72 5.40 -0.64
CA VAL A 26 -0.03 4.31 0.02
C VAL A 26 -0.32 3.01 -0.72
N TYR A 27 0.69 2.19 -0.85
CA TYR A 27 0.54 0.82 -1.35
C TYR A 27 0.60 -0.12 -0.16
N PHE A 28 -0.24 -1.13 -0.18
CA PHE A 28 -0.18 -2.14 0.86
C PHE A 28 -0.47 -3.51 0.26
N TYR A 29 0.10 -4.52 0.88
CA TYR A 29 0.03 -5.88 0.41
C TYR A 29 -0.85 -6.70 1.35
N MET A 30 -1.86 -7.35 0.78
CA MET A 30 -2.82 -8.10 1.56
C MET A 30 -3.38 -9.22 0.69
N ASP A 31 -3.48 -10.42 1.25
CA ASP A 31 -4.04 -11.57 0.54
C ASP A 31 -3.41 -11.84 -0.82
N GLY A 32 -2.09 -11.69 -0.89
CA GLY A 32 -1.37 -11.98 -2.11
C GLY A 32 -1.48 -10.94 -3.20
N LYS A 33 -2.06 -9.79 -2.89
CA LYS A 33 -2.24 -8.73 -3.88
C LYS A 33 -1.81 -7.39 -3.33
N TRP A 34 -1.41 -6.50 -4.23
CA TRP A 34 -1.12 -5.13 -3.88
C TRP A 34 -2.34 -4.26 -4.12
N TYR A 35 -2.55 -3.33 -3.21
CA TYR A 35 -3.64 -2.37 -3.28
C TYR A 35 -3.09 -0.96 -3.17
N PHE A 36 -3.87 -0.01 -3.62
CA PHE A 36 -3.49 1.38 -3.56
C PHE A 36 -4.59 2.20 -2.92
N GLY A 37 -4.23 3.04 -1.96
CA GLY A 37 -5.13 3.99 -1.35
C GLY A 37 -4.59 5.39 -1.57
N CYS A 38 -5.42 6.30 -2.04
CA CYS A 38 -4.99 7.66 -2.32
C CYS A 38 -5.51 8.69 -1.33
N ARG A 39 -6.29 8.26 -0.35
CA ARG A 39 -6.79 9.15 0.70
C ARG A 39 -6.69 8.43 2.04
N PRO A 40 -6.54 9.18 3.12
CA PRO A 40 -6.44 8.56 4.43
C PRO A 40 -7.63 7.70 4.83
N ASP A 41 -8.79 7.98 4.27
CA ASP A 41 -10.04 7.27 4.58
C ASP A 41 -10.51 6.36 3.46
N HIS A 42 -9.83 6.37 2.31
CA HIS A 42 -10.17 5.53 1.17
C HIS A 42 -8.94 4.77 0.77
N TYR A 43 -8.83 3.62 1.29
CA TYR A 43 -7.54 3.05 1.41
C TYR A 43 -7.30 1.89 0.52
N TYR A 44 -8.23 1.39 -0.19
CA TYR A 44 -7.80 0.37 -1.09
C TYR A 44 -8.62 0.26 -2.33
N GLN A 45 -7.89 0.06 -3.36
CA GLN A 45 -8.42 -0.32 -4.63
C GLN A 45 -7.33 -1.20 -5.19
N GLU A 46 -7.71 -2.32 -5.70
CA GLU A 46 -6.74 -3.23 -6.26
C GLU A 46 -6.01 -2.57 -7.41
N ILE A 47 -4.70 -2.52 -7.34
CA ILE A 47 -3.92 -1.95 -8.43
C ILE A 47 -3.77 -2.98 -9.53
N CYS A 48 -3.67 -2.52 -10.74
CA CYS A 48 -3.60 -3.40 -11.90
C CYS A 48 -2.58 -4.48 -11.71
N LYS A 49 -3.00 -5.69 -11.70
CA LYS A 49 -2.17 -6.89 -11.58
C LYS A 49 -0.68 -6.61 -11.61
N PRO A 50 -0.13 -6.08 -10.57
CA PRO A 50 1.25 -5.67 -10.61
C PRO A 50 2.16 -6.87 -10.55
N HIS A 51 3.22 -6.77 -11.27
CA HIS A 51 4.34 -7.64 -11.03
C HIS A 51 5.09 -7.04 -9.86
N VAL A 52 5.79 -7.86 -9.11
CA VAL A 52 6.47 -7.38 -7.92
C VAL A 52 7.44 -6.23 -8.22
N TRP A 53 8.09 -6.29 -9.36
CA TRP A 53 9.02 -5.24 -9.74
C TRP A 53 8.30 -3.91 -10.02
N ASP A 54 7.06 -3.96 -10.48
CA ASP A 54 6.29 -2.75 -10.72
C ASP A 54 6.06 -1.97 -9.44
N ILE A 55 5.80 -2.68 -8.36
CA ILE A 55 5.58 -2.04 -7.08
C ILE A 55 6.84 -1.29 -6.63
N LYS A 56 7.99 -1.90 -6.79
CA LYS A 56 9.24 -1.24 -6.39
C LYS A 56 9.47 0.05 -7.14
N GLU A 57 9.03 0.12 -8.39
CA GLU A 57 9.15 1.33 -9.18
C GLU A 57 8.12 2.38 -8.80
N ARG A 58 7.02 1.96 -8.21
CA ARG A 58 5.93 2.86 -7.86
C ARG A 58 6.03 3.42 -6.46
N VAL A 59 6.83 2.80 -5.61
CA VAL A 59 6.96 3.25 -4.24
C VAL A 59 8.10 4.25 -4.11
N LYS A 60 7.93 5.17 -3.19
CA LYS A 60 8.89 6.23 -2.97
C LYS A 60 10.19 5.63 -2.44
N GLY A 61 11.26 5.86 -3.19
CA GLY A 61 12.56 5.33 -2.80
C GLY A 61 12.71 3.82 -2.93
N GLY A 62 11.70 3.15 -3.46
CA GLY A 62 11.76 1.70 -3.63
C GLY A 62 11.72 0.92 -2.32
N VAL A 63 11.34 1.56 -1.22
CA VAL A 63 11.34 0.94 0.10
C VAL A 63 9.96 0.36 0.42
N ILE A 64 9.94 -0.92 0.75
CA ILE A 64 8.72 -1.61 1.17
C ILE A 64 8.96 -2.07 2.61
N GLU A 65 8.04 -1.72 3.49
CA GLU A 65 8.17 -2.03 4.90
C GLU A 65 7.16 -3.08 5.35
N ASP A 66 7.55 -3.89 6.32
CA ASP A 66 6.63 -4.83 6.94
C ASP A 66 5.80 -4.07 7.99
N VAL A 67 4.53 -4.37 8.05
CA VAL A 67 3.61 -3.70 8.99
C VAL A 67 2.85 -4.69 9.85
#